data_2bf0aef8df5bebcfcc72a4cdb69e3c43
#
_entry.id   2bf0aef8df5bebcfcc72a4cdb69e3c43
#
_cell.length_a   1.000
_cell.length_b   1.000
_cell.length_c   1.000
_cell.angle_alpha   90.00
_cell.angle_beta   90.00
_cell.angle_gamma   90.00
#
_symmetry.space_group_name_H-M   'P 1'
#
loop_
_entity.id
_entity.type
_entity.pdbx_description
1 polymer ?
#
loop_
_entity_poly.entity_id
_entity_poly.type
_entity_poly.pdbx_seq_one_letter_code
_entity_poly.pdbx_strand_id
1 'polypeptide(L)'
;IVSEKYNTNHQSVIVPTNLNFDYVNSIINLMDEPYADPSIIPSFIISNEISKHYKVAISGDGGDELLGGYERTKLSLSKSSKFENYLSKLYKFYPSYFGTGSKFLSKSSELQVKYSSFLEDNNFLKLLKINPQNTDSYININNELDDYKSLILADYQFFLPDMMMYKVDRMSMANSLEVRSPFVDHKLIEYVLSHNSTYRKDNENKLLLKNYLLEDFNKDFVYRKKQGFVFDLESWIYKNLDYFYDYLLSSTKLKEFDLSSLNLLKINKSRINSQRIWKLYVLEKFI
;
A
#
# COMPACT_ATOMS: atom_id res chain seq x y z
N ILE A 1 7.77 8.87 23.83
CA ILE A 1 6.90 10.07 23.91
C ILE A 1 5.47 9.67 24.27
N VAL A 2 4.73 8.90 23.42
CA VAL A 2 3.33 8.52 23.71
C VAL A 2 3.25 7.64 24.94
N SER A 3 4.06 6.59 25.00
CA SER A 3 4.11 5.64 26.11
C SER A 3 4.46 6.29 27.44
N GLU A 4 5.39 7.22 27.43
CA GLU A 4 5.77 8.02 28.60
C GLU A 4 4.64 8.96 29.04
N LYS A 5 4.01 9.66 28.07
CA LYS A 5 2.95 10.60 28.37
C LYS A 5 1.74 9.92 29.04
N TYR A 6 1.35 8.75 28.54
CA TYR A 6 0.18 8.03 29.02
C TYR A 6 0.52 6.88 29.97
N ASN A 7 1.80 6.77 30.38
CA ASN A 7 2.30 5.73 31.27
C ASN A 7 1.83 4.31 30.88
N THR A 8 1.95 4.00 29.58
CA THR A 8 1.52 2.69 29.05
C THR A 8 2.63 1.64 29.20
N ASN A 9 2.25 0.39 29.38
CA ASN A 9 3.18 -0.74 29.30
C ASN A 9 3.53 -0.98 27.83
N HIS A 10 4.63 -0.38 27.37
CA HIS A 10 5.05 -0.37 25.98
C HIS A 10 6.07 -1.45 25.68
N GLN A 11 5.85 -2.22 24.61
CA GLN A 11 6.80 -3.17 24.06
C GLN A 11 7.10 -2.84 22.61
N SER A 12 8.37 -2.96 22.22
CA SER A 12 8.82 -2.77 20.84
C SER A 12 9.16 -4.13 20.22
N VAL A 13 8.55 -4.42 19.07
CA VAL A 13 8.84 -5.63 18.30
C VAL A 13 9.69 -5.26 17.10
N ILE A 14 10.87 -5.85 17.00
CA ILE A 14 11.80 -5.62 15.88
C ILE A 14 11.58 -6.72 14.85
N VAL A 15 11.26 -6.33 13.63
CA VAL A 15 11.17 -7.25 12.49
C VAL A 15 12.59 -7.57 11.99
N PRO A 16 13.01 -8.84 11.99
CA PRO A 16 14.34 -9.22 11.49
C PRO A 16 14.48 -8.91 9.99
N THR A 17 15.64 -8.40 9.59
CA THR A 17 15.94 -8.14 8.16
C THR A 17 16.38 -9.41 7.41
N ASN A 18 16.83 -10.44 8.12
CA ASN A 18 17.33 -11.71 7.57
C ASN A 18 16.36 -12.86 7.85
N LEU A 19 15.16 -12.79 7.25
CA LEU A 19 14.20 -13.89 7.31
C LEU A 19 14.59 -14.98 6.31
N ASN A 20 14.48 -16.24 6.70
CA ASN A 20 14.67 -17.37 5.78
C ASN A 20 13.42 -17.55 4.91
N PHE A 21 13.59 -18.25 3.78
CA PHE A 21 12.51 -18.47 2.81
C PHE A 21 11.35 -19.30 3.38
N ASP A 22 11.65 -20.30 4.19
CA ASP A 22 10.61 -21.18 4.74
C ASP A 22 9.68 -20.40 5.67
N TYR A 23 10.23 -19.51 6.48
CA TYR A 23 9.42 -18.64 7.33
C TYR A 23 8.57 -17.65 6.51
N VAL A 24 9.16 -17.02 5.48
CA VAL A 24 8.41 -16.11 4.60
C VAL A 24 7.32 -16.87 3.83
N ASN A 25 7.64 -18.06 3.32
CA ASN A 25 6.68 -18.92 2.62
C ASN A 25 5.53 -19.38 3.54
N SER A 26 5.83 -19.71 4.80
CA SER A 26 4.78 -20.06 5.77
C SER A 26 3.78 -18.92 5.98
N ILE A 27 4.22 -17.66 5.95
CA ILE A 27 3.34 -16.50 6.04
C ILE A 27 2.53 -16.29 4.74
N ILE A 28 3.19 -16.42 3.56
CA ILE A 28 2.48 -16.32 2.27
C ILE A 28 1.36 -17.37 2.19
N ASN A 29 1.61 -18.58 2.63
CA ASN A 29 0.65 -19.70 2.59
C ASN A 29 -0.54 -19.52 3.53
N LEU A 30 -0.55 -18.52 4.41
CA LEU A 30 -1.72 -18.15 5.22
C LEU A 30 -2.73 -17.30 4.44
N MET A 31 -2.35 -16.81 3.27
CA MET A 31 -3.24 -16.09 2.37
C MET A 31 -4.00 -17.07 1.47
N ASP A 32 -5.23 -16.72 1.09
CA ASP A 32 -6.07 -17.55 0.19
C ASP A 32 -5.88 -17.17 -1.27
N GLU A 33 -5.25 -16.04 -1.53
CA GLU A 33 -5.05 -15.46 -2.85
C GLU A 33 -3.65 -14.84 -2.96
N PRO A 34 -3.15 -14.55 -4.18
CA PRO A 34 -1.80 -14.02 -4.40
C PRO A 34 -1.67 -12.57 -3.90
N TYR A 35 -1.59 -12.42 -2.60
CA TYR A 35 -1.49 -11.12 -1.94
C TYR A 35 -0.03 -10.68 -1.82
N ALA A 36 0.37 -9.67 -2.57
CA ALA A 36 1.77 -9.27 -2.74
C ALA A 36 2.20 -8.00 -1.95
N ASP A 37 1.47 -7.59 -0.93
CA ASP A 37 1.96 -6.56 0.00
C ASP A 37 2.91 -7.20 1.03
N PRO A 38 4.21 -6.86 1.03
CA PRO A 38 5.18 -7.47 1.95
C PRO A 38 4.94 -7.12 3.41
N SER A 39 4.03 -6.19 3.71
CA SER A 39 3.67 -5.85 5.09
C SER A 39 2.89 -6.95 5.81
N ILE A 40 2.49 -8.05 5.12
CA ILE A 40 2.01 -9.27 5.78
C ILE A 40 3.03 -9.82 6.79
N ILE A 41 4.33 -9.71 6.47
CA ILE A 41 5.40 -10.22 7.32
C ILE A 41 5.41 -9.51 8.69
N PRO A 42 5.59 -8.19 8.77
CA PRO A 42 5.51 -7.49 10.06
C PRO A 42 4.14 -7.59 10.72
N SER A 43 3.04 -7.66 9.94
CA SER A 43 1.70 -7.85 10.50
C SER A 43 1.57 -9.20 11.23
N PHE A 44 2.08 -10.28 10.64
CA PHE A 44 2.12 -11.59 11.27
C PHE A 44 2.98 -11.60 12.55
N ILE A 45 4.19 -11.02 12.48
CA ILE A 45 5.12 -11.00 13.61
C ILE A 45 4.53 -10.25 14.80
N ILE A 46 3.94 -9.07 14.58
CA ILE A 46 3.32 -8.30 15.67
C ILE A 46 2.09 -9.00 16.23
N SER A 47 1.26 -9.60 15.37
CA SER A 47 0.08 -10.36 15.81
C SER A 47 0.47 -11.58 16.65
N ASN A 48 1.53 -12.29 16.25
CA ASN A 48 2.08 -13.40 17.02
C ASN A 48 2.57 -12.95 18.41
N GLU A 49 3.23 -11.81 18.50
CA GLU A 49 3.70 -11.30 19.80
C GLU A 49 2.54 -10.88 20.70
N ILE A 50 1.56 -10.15 20.17
CA ILE A 50 0.40 -9.68 20.94
C ILE A 50 -0.45 -10.88 21.42
N SER A 51 -0.64 -11.89 20.60
CA SER A 51 -1.51 -13.05 20.90
C SER A 51 -1.01 -13.89 22.08
N LYS A 52 0.26 -13.79 22.45
CA LYS A 52 0.82 -14.44 23.64
C LYS A 52 0.20 -13.92 24.96
N HIS A 53 -0.27 -12.68 24.92
CA HIS A 53 -0.76 -11.98 26.11
C HIS A 53 -2.23 -11.57 26.01
N TYR A 54 -2.74 -11.34 24.79
CA TYR A 54 -4.07 -10.79 24.56
C TYR A 54 -4.82 -11.55 23.47
N LYS A 55 -6.14 -11.54 23.54
CA LYS A 55 -7.03 -12.14 22.52
C LYS A 55 -7.65 -11.08 21.60
N VAL A 56 -7.63 -9.82 22.02
CA VAL A 56 -8.18 -8.69 21.26
C VAL A 56 -7.17 -7.55 21.28
N ALA A 57 -6.97 -6.92 20.13
CA ALA A 57 -6.17 -5.72 19.98
C ALA A 57 -6.96 -4.61 19.28
N ILE A 58 -6.67 -3.36 19.62
CA ILE A 58 -7.21 -2.19 18.91
C ILE A 58 -6.13 -1.66 17.97
N SER A 59 -6.50 -1.41 16.71
CA SER A 59 -5.60 -0.87 15.69
C SER A 59 -6.04 0.50 15.19
N GLY A 60 -5.14 1.16 14.47
CA GLY A 60 -5.39 2.44 13.80
C GLY A 60 -5.73 2.33 12.31
N ASP A 61 -5.99 1.12 11.81
CA ASP A 61 -6.31 0.89 10.40
C ASP A 61 -7.61 1.61 10.01
N GLY A 62 -7.72 2.03 8.76
CA GLY A 62 -8.84 2.86 8.28
C GLY A 62 -8.68 4.36 8.52
N GLY A 63 -7.78 4.76 9.43
CA GLY A 63 -7.58 6.19 9.73
C GLY A 63 -6.91 6.98 8.59
N ASP A 64 -6.09 6.35 7.78
CA ASP A 64 -5.51 6.95 6.57
C ASP A 64 -6.56 7.05 5.46
N GLU A 65 -7.36 6.03 5.29
CA GLU A 65 -8.41 5.94 4.29
C GLU A 65 -9.52 6.95 4.56
N LEU A 66 -9.99 6.98 5.80
CA LEU A 66 -11.08 7.88 6.20
C LEU A 66 -10.70 9.36 6.15
N LEU A 67 -9.47 9.68 6.49
CA LEU A 67 -9.05 11.08 6.70
C LEU A 67 -7.98 11.53 5.68
N GLY A 68 -7.88 10.84 4.55
CA GLY A 68 -6.99 11.17 3.44
C GLY A 68 -5.51 11.23 3.84
N GLY A 69 -5.06 10.29 4.68
CA GLY A 69 -3.70 10.29 5.23
C GLY A 69 -2.59 9.94 4.23
N TYR A 70 -2.94 9.44 3.06
CA TYR A 70 -1.98 9.04 2.04
C TYR A 70 -1.46 10.23 1.22
N GLU A 71 -0.17 10.17 0.87
CA GLU A 71 0.44 11.16 -0.03
C GLU A 71 -0.20 11.13 -1.43
N ARG A 72 -0.64 9.95 -1.90
CA ARG A 72 -1.36 9.81 -3.17
C ARG A 72 -2.63 10.65 -3.22
N THR A 73 -3.38 10.72 -2.12
CA THR A 73 -4.60 11.55 -2.03
C THR A 73 -4.24 13.03 -2.20
N LYS A 74 -3.20 13.51 -1.50
CA LYS A 74 -2.71 14.87 -1.63
C LYS A 74 -2.23 15.20 -3.05
N LEU A 75 -1.44 14.31 -3.65
CA LEU A 75 -0.91 14.51 -5.01
C LEU A 75 -2.01 14.46 -6.07
N SER A 76 -3.01 13.57 -5.91
CA SER A 76 -4.13 13.48 -6.84
C SER A 76 -4.99 14.75 -6.84
N LEU A 77 -5.11 15.41 -5.69
CA LEU A 77 -5.87 16.65 -5.55
C LEU A 77 -5.10 17.90 -5.99
N SER A 78 -3.80 17.79 -6.26
CA SER A 78 -3.03 18.91 -6.75
C SER A 78 -3.51 19.33 -8.15
N LYS A 79 -3.68 20.63 -8.39
CA LYS A 79 -4.03 21.14 -9.72
C LYS A 79 -2.86 20.97 -10.67
N SER A 80 -3.13 20.40 -11.84
CA SER A 80 -2.13 20.27 -12.90
C SER A 80 -2.27 21.44 -13.89
N SER A 81 -1.16 22.04 -14.25
CA SER A 81 -1.11 23.04 -15.33
C SER A 81 -1.34 22.36 -16.70
N LYS A 82 -1.65 23.17 -17.72
CA LYS A 82 -1.78 22.67 -19.11
C LYS A 82 -0.50 21.97 -19.58
N PHE A 83 0.66 22.51 -19.20
CA PHE A 83 1.96 21.93 -19.54
C PHE A 83 2.19 20.58 -18.83
N GLU A 84 1.87 20.48 -17.55
CA GLU A 84 1.97 19.21 -16.81
C GLU A 84 1.04 18.13 -17.36
N ASN A 85 -0.17 18.50 -17.73
CA ASN A 85 -1.10 17.58 -18.39
C ASN A 85 -0.55 17.12 -19.75
N TYR A 86 0.12 17.98 -20.50
CA TYR A 86 0.82 17.58 -21.72
C TYR A 86 1.96 16.61 -21.40
N LEU A 87 2.76 16.86 -20.36
CA LEU A 87 3.82 15.94 -19.90
C LEU A 87 3.26 14.55 -19.52
N SER A 88 2.06 14.48 -18.92
CA SER A 88 1.47 13.18 -18.58
C SER A 88 1.25 12.29 -19.80
N LYS A 89 0.98 12.88 -20.97
CA LYS A 89 0.79 12.15 -22.24
C LYS A 89 2.09 11.54 -22.77
N LEU A 90 3.26 12.02 -22.31
CA LEU A 90 4.56 11.43 -22.65
C LEU A 90 4.78 10.08 -21.96
N TYR A 91 3.92 9.68 -21.02
CA TYR A 91 3.96 8.37 -20.39
C TYR A 91 3.98 7.22 -21.39
N LYS A 92 3.36 7.37 -22.56
CA LYS A 92 3.40 6.36 -23.62
C LYS A 92 4.81 5.99 -24.10
N PHE A 93 5.78 6.90 -23.92
CA PHE A 93 7.20 6.69 -24.27
C PHE A 93 8.06 6.28 -23.06
N TYR A 94 7.44 6.17 -21.85
CA TYR A 94 8.18 5.85 -20.65
C TYR A 94 8.60 4.38 -20.64
N PRO A 95 9.90 4.08 -20.51
CA PRO A 95 10.35 2.69 -20.52
C PRO A 95 9.82 1.91 -19.33
N SER A 96 9.16 0.79 -19.61
CA SER A 96 8.43 0.01 -18.58
C SER A 96 9.33 -0.51 -17.45
N TYR A 97 10.60 -0.77 -17.73
CA TYR A 97 11.56 -1.28 -16.73
C TYR A 97 12.07 -0.22 -15.73
N PHE A 98 11.89 1.08 -15.99
CA PHE A 98 12.31 2.12 -15.06
C PHE A 98 11.35 2.30 -13.88
N GLY A 99 10.10 1.96 -14.04
CA GLY A 99 9.13 2.10 -12.96
C GLY A 99 7.67 2.16 -13.43
N THR A 100 6.77 2.52 -12.52
CA THR A 100 5.33 2.60 -12.80
C THR A 100 4.95 3.76 -13.72
N GLY A 101 5.78 4.81 -13.81
CA GLY A 101 5.46 6.04 -14.52
C GLY A 101 4.52 6.98 -13.77
N SER A 102 4.23 6.70 -12.49
CA SER A 102 3.32 7.51 -11.67
C SER A 102 3.70 8.99 -11.60
N LYS A 103 5.00 9.33 -11.68
CA LYS A 103 5.48 10.72 -11.74
C LYS A 103 4.98 11.51 -12.97
N PHE A 104 4.69 10.82 -14.07
CA PHE A 104 4.09 11.42 -15.25
C PHE A 104 2.57 11.43 -15.16
N LEU A 105 1.98 10.30 -14.80
CA LEU A 105 0.53 10.12 -14.73
C LEU A 105 -0.12 10.99 -13.64
N SER A 106 0.58 11.21 -12.52
CA SER A 106 0.12 12.13 -11.46
C SER A 106 0.00 13.60 -11.89
N LYS A 107 0.53 13.95 -13.07
CA LYS A 107 0.39 15.27 -13.70
C LYS A 107 -0.79 15.38 -14.66
N SER A 108 -1.57 14.31 -14.84
CA SER A 108 -2.81 14.34 -15.63
C SER A 108 -3.80 15.37 -15.06
N SER A 109 -4.70 15.87 -15.90
CA SER A 109 -5.86 16.65 -15.45
C SER A 109 -7.00 15.78 -14.92
N GLU A 110 -6.96 14.48 -15.19
CA GLU A 110 -8.00 13.52 -14.82
C GLU A 110 -7.71 12.90 -13.46
N LEU A 111 -8.64 13.05 -12.51
CA LEU A 111 -8.51 12.56 -11.14
C LEU A 111 -8.32 11.04 -11.11
N GLN A 112 -9.11 10.30 -11.90
CA GLN A 112 -9.00 8.86 -12.08
C GLN A 112 -7.58 8.42 -12.45
N VAL A 113 -6.99 9.04 -13.49
CA VAL A 113 -5.66 8.72 -13.98
C VAL A 113 -4.59 9.00 -12.93
N LYS A 114 -4.70 10.13 -12.23
CA LYS A 114 -3.77 10.46 -11.13
C LYS A 114 -3.81 9.41 -10.05
N TYR A 115 -4.97 9.11 -9.54
CA TYR A 115 -5.15 8.23 -8.39
C TYR A 115 -4.73 6.78 -8.72
N SER A 116 -5.21 6.23 -9.84
CA SER A 116 -4.86 4.88 -10.29
C SER A 116 -3.35 4.72 -10.49
N SER A 117 -2.65 5.78 -10.92
CA SER A 117 -1.20 5.72 -11.15
C SER A 117 -0.36 5.38 -9.92
N PHE A 118 -0.90 5.55 -8.73
CA PHE A 118 -0.23 5.20 -7.47
C PHE A 118 -0.52 3.77 -7.00
N LEU A 119 -1.54 3.14 -7.53
CA LEU A 119 -2.01 1.81 -7.13
C LEU A 119 -1.75 0.74 -8.18
N GLU A 120 -1.74 1.11 -9.45
CA GLU A 120 -1.56 0.22 -10.58
C GLU A 120 -0.14 0.27 -11.15
N ASP A 121 0.38 -0.87 -11.58
CA ASP A 121 1.64 -0.97 -12.31
C ASP A 121 1.44 -1.54 -13.72
N ASN A 122 0.76 -0.77 -14.57
CA ASN A 122 0.50 -1.13 -15.96
C ASN A 122 1.79 -1.35 -16.78
N ASN A 123 2.91 -0.75 -16.37
CA ASN A 123 4.20 -0.99 -16.98
C ASN A 123 4.73 -2.39 -16.67
N PHE A 124 4.41 -2.94 -15.51
CA PHE A 124 4.77 -4.31 -15.18
C PHE A 124 4.00 -5.31 -16.06
N LEU A 125 2.71 -5.09 -16.27
CA LEU A 125 1.92 -5.92 -17.19
C LEU A 125 2.50 -5.88 -18.61
N LYS A 126 2.90 -4.70 -19.10
CA LYS A 126 3.56 -4.57 -20.41
C LYS A 126 4.88 -5.34 -20.48
N LEU A 127 5.67 -5.36 -19.40
CA LEU A 127 6.92 -6.12 -19.34
C LEU A 127 6.66 -7.64 -19.46
N LEU A 128 5.57 -8.13 -18.90
CA LEU A 128 5.15 -9.51 -18.96
C LEU A 128 4.40 -9.85 -20.26
N LYS A 129 4.27 -8.88 -21.17
CA LYS A 129 3.44 -8.95 -22.39
C LYS A 129 1.98 -9.33 -22.14
N ILE A 130 1.51 -9.04 -20.94
CA ILE A 130 0.09 -9.12 -20.63
C ILE A 130 -0.56 -7.88 -21.23
N ASN A 131 -1.46 -8.08 -22.16
CA ASN A 131 -2.32 -6.99 -22.61
C ASN A 131 -3.35 -6.72 -21.49
N PRO A 132 -3.34 -5.57 -20.83
CA PRO A 132 -4.42 -5.20 -19.94
C PRO A 132 -5.66 -5.04 -20.84
N GLN A 133 -6.34 -6.15 -21.10
CA GLN A 133 -7.64 -6.09 -21.76
C GLN A 133 -8.51 -5.21 -20.87
N ASN A 134 -8.93 -4.05 -21.40
CA ASN A 134 -10.02 -3.25 -20.86
C ASN A 134 -10.30 -3.52 -19.37
N THR A 135 -9.28 -3.50 -18.56
CA THR A 135 -9.49 -3.26 -17.15
C THR A 135 -9.92 -1.81 -17.09
N ASP A 136 -11.22 -1.60 -17.30
CA ASP A 136 -11.85 -0.46 -16.64
C ASP A 136 -11.20 -0.47 -15.27
N SER A 137 -10.54 0.63 -14.95
CA SER A 137 -9.77 0.70 -13.71
C SER A 137 -10.62 0.07 -12.60
N TYR A 138 -10.11 -0.97 -11.94
CA TYR A 138 -10.79 -1.59 -10.81
C TYR A 138 -11.27 -0.55 -9.81
N ILE A 139 -10.58 0.57 -9.75
CA ILE A 139 -10.88 1.74 -8.96
C ILE A 139 -11.71 2.71 -9.80
N ASN A 140 -12.95 2.89 -9.44
CA ASN A 140 -13.83 3.87 -10.06
C ASN A 140 -14.03 5.09 -9.15
N ILE A 141 -13.67 6.27 -9.65
CA ILE A 141 -13.85 7.53 -8.94
C ILE A 141 -15.24 8.08 -9.23
N ASN A 142 -16.04 8.30 -8.20
CA ASN A 142 -17.36 8.90 -8.34
C ASN A 142 -17.25 10.41 -8.66
N ASN A 143 -17.57 10.78 -9.88
CA ASN A 143 -17.49 12.17 -10.36
C ASN A 143 -18.66 13.07 -9.90
N GLU A 144 -19.65 12.53 -9.21
CA GLU A 144 -20.78 13.31 -8.66
C GLU A 144 -20.44 13.97 -7.32
N LEU A 145 -19.38 13.50 -6.67
CA LEU A 145 -18.89 14.05 -5.41
C LEU A 145 -17.74 15.04 -5.65
N ASP A 146 -17.41 15.81 -4.62
CA ASP A 146 -16.17 16.58 -4.67
C ASP A 146 -14.95 15.62 -4.72
N ASP A 147 -13.87 16.08 -5.35
CA ASP A 147 -12.66 15.26 -5.60
C ASP A 147 -12.13 14.58 -4.34
N TYR A 148 -12.16 15.25 -3.19
CA TYR A 148 -11.66 14.69 -1.94
C TYR A 148 -12.52 13.54 -1.43
N LYS A 149 -13.84 13.74 -1.40
CA LYS A 149 -14.78 12.68 -0.98
C LYS A 149 -14.73 11.49 -1.92
N SER A 150 -14.60 11.75 -3.22
CA SER A 150 -14.46 10.71 -4.25
C SER A 150 -13.23 9.83 -4.01
N LEU A 151 -12.09 10.43 -3.62
CA LEU A 151 -10.88 9.68 -3.30
C LEU A 151 -11.00 8.89 -1.99
N ILE A 152 -11.60 9.49 -0.95
CA ILE A 152 -11.88 8.80 0.32
C ILE A 152 -12.80 7.61 0.06
N LEU A 153 -13.85 7.80 -0.71
CA LEU A 153 -14.79 6.72 -1.05
C LEU A 153 -14.10 5.60 -1.84
N ALA A 154 -13.23 5.94 -2.78
CA ALA A 154 -12.45 4.95 -3.52
C ALA A 154 -11.49 4.17 -2.60
N ASP A 155 -10.80 4.84 -1.67
CA ASP A 155 -9.98 4.16 -0.66
C ASP A 155 -10.83 3.21 0.20
N TYR A 156 -12.04 3.61 0.55
CA TYR A 156 -12.95 2.80 1.36
C TYR A 156 -13.54 1.60 0.62
N GLN A 157 -13.87 1.76 -0.65
CA GLN A 157 -14.51 0.72 -1.45
C GLN A 157 -13.54 -0.34 -1.96
N PHE A 158 -12.28 0.06 -2.21
CA PHE A 158 -11.30 -0.81 -2.88
C PHE A 158 -10.05 -1.05 -2.03
N PHE A 159 -9.35 0.01 -1.64
CA PHE A 159 -8.05 -0.15 -0.98
C PHE A 159 -8.17 -0.68 0.45
N LEU A 160 -9.11 -0.18 1.24
CA LEU A 160 -9.30 -0.60 2.62
C LEU A 160 -9.70 -2.08 2.73
N PRO A 161 -10.77 -2.57 2.06
CA PRO A 161 -11.17 -3.96 2.20
C PRO A 161 -10.13 -4.92 1.63
N ASP A 162 -9.66 -4.69 0.40
CA ASP A 162 -8.86 -5.67 -0.34
C ASP A 162 -7.37 -5.65 0.03
N MET A 163 -6.87 -4.48 0.49
CA MET A 163 -5.44 -4.36 0.83
C MET A 163 -5.19 -4.28 2.34
N MET A 164 -5.98 -3.52 3.07
CA MET A 164 -5.68 -3.27 4.48
C MET A 164 -6.39 -4.28 5.40
N MET A 165 -7.71 -4.38 5.32
CA MET A 165 -8.49 -5.23 6.25
C MET A 165 -8.24 -6.71 5.98
N TYR A 166 -8.14 -7.12 4.71
CA TYR A 166 -7.82 -8.49 4.35
C TYR A 166 -6.48 -8.95 4.95
N LYS A 167 -5.44 -8.13 4.83
CA LYS A 167 -4.13 -8.40 5.44
C LYS A 167 -4.22 -8.50 6.97
N VAL A 168 -4.85 -7.50 7.59
CA VAL A 168 -4.96 -7.43 9.05
C VAL A 168 -5.68 -8.66 9.57
N ASP A 169 -6.83 -9.01 8.97
CA ASP A 169 -7.63 -10.18 9.35
C ASP A 169 -6.81 -11.46 9.22
N ARG A 170 -6.24 -11.75 8.05
CA ARG A 170 -5.49 -13.00 7.83
C ARG A 170 -4.31 -13.15 8.77
N MET A 171 -3.52 -12.10 8.95
CA MET A 171 -2.32 -12.17 9.78
C MET A 171 -2.64 -12.23 11.27
N SER A 172 -3.69 -11.58 11.73
CA SER A 172 -4.10 -11.61 13.12
C SER A 172 -4.82 -12.91 13.46
N MET A 173 -5.75 -13.37 12.61
CA MET A 173 -6.51 -14.59 12.84
C MET A 173 -5.65 -15.85 12.76
N ALA A 174 -4.61 -15.86 11.92
CA ALA A 174 -3.60 -16.92 11.93
C ALA A 174 -2.91 -17.10 13.30
N ASN A 175 -2.94 -16.04 14.12
CA ASN A 175 -2.42 -16.03 15.49
C ASN A 175 -3.54 -16.05 16.55
N SER A 176 -4.79 -16.33 16.18
CA SER A 176 -5.96 -16.31 17.10
C SER A 176 -6.08 -14.97 17.86
N LEU A 177 -5.79 -13.86 17.19
CA LEU A 177 -5.91 -12.50 17.69
C LEU A 177 -7.02 -11.77 16.94
N GLU A 178 -8.02 -11.27 17.64
CA GLU A 178 -9.04 -10.39 17.06
C GLU A 178 -8.54 -8.94 17.03
N VAL A 179 -8.47 -8.33 15.85
CA VAL A 179 -8.12 -6.93 15.70
C VAL A 179 -9.35 -6.09 15.41
N ARG A 180 -9.57 -5.06 16.21
CA ARG A 180 -10.67 -4.10 16.06
C ARG A 180 -10.15 -2.74 15.70
N SER A 181 -10.72 -2.13 14.67
CA SER A 181 -10.32 -0.82 14.20
C SER A 181 -11.46 0.20 14.33
N PRO A 182 -11.39 1.14 15.29
CA PRO A 182 -12.44 2.15 15.48
C PRO A 182 -12.66 3.06 14.26
N PHE A 183 -11.67 3.23 13.40
CA PHE A 183 -11.77 4.07 12.20
C PHE A 183 -12.61 3.45 11.08
N VAL A 184 -12.97 2.18 11.18
CA VAL A 184 -13.88 1.52 10.23
C VAL A 184 -15.32 1.43 10.77
N ASP A 185 -15.62 2.06 11.90
CA ASP A 185 -16.99 2.17 12.40
C ASP A 185 -17.86 2.98 11.41
N HIS A 186 -18.99 2.38 10.98
CA HIS A 186 -19.86 2.97 9.98
C HIS A 186 -20.40 4.35 10.38
N LYS A 187 -20.67 4.59 11.67
CA LYS A 187 -21.16 5.88 12.16
C LYS A 187 -20.11 6.97 12.02
N LEU A 188 -18.82 6.62 12.27
CA LEU A 188 -17.72 7.55 12.07
C LEU A 188 -17.53 7.85 10.58
N ILE A 189 -17.64 6.84 9.72
CA ILE A 189 -17.55 7.00 8.26
C ILE A 189 -18.66 7.92 7.76
N GLU A 190 -19.91 7.66 8.12
CA GLU A 190 -21.08 8.47 7.76
C GLU A 190 -20.91 9.91 8.24
N TYR A 191 -20.42 10.09 9.47
CA TYR A 191 -20.13 11.41 10.01
C TYR A 191 -19.10 12.16 9.17
N VAL A 192 -17.94 11.56 8.89
CA VAL A 192 -16.88 12.21 8.10
C VAL A 192 -17.33 12.52 6.68
N LEU A 193 -18.04 11.59 6.01
CA LEU A 193 -18.51 11.79 4.65
C LEU A 193 -19.67 12.80 4.55
N SER A 194 -20.51 12.91 5.59
CA SER A 194 -21.62 13.89 5.60
C SER A 194 -21.15 15.32 5.81
N HIS A 195 -20.00 15.50 6.47
CA HIS A 195 -19.47 16.85 6.71
C HIS A 195 -18.67 17.31 5.49
N ASN A 196 -18.79 18.60 5.19
CA ASN A 196 -18.02 19.21 4.11
C ASN A 196 -16.52 19.13 4.40
N SER A 197 -15.73 19.29 3.34
CA SER A 197 -14.26 19.30 3.30
C SER A 197 -13.55 20.27 4.29
N THR A 198 -14.27 20.81 5.28
CA THR A 198 -13.78 21.65 6.39
C THR A 198 -12.69 20.96 7.21
N TYR A 199 -12.62 19.64 7.18
CA TYR A 199 -11.54 18.88 7.84
C TYR A 199 -10.25 18.84 7.02
N ARG A 200 -10.23 19.54 5.88
CA ARG A 200 -9.06 19.70 5.03
C ARG A 200 -8.83 21.17 4.72
N LYS A 201 -7.95 21.80 5.45
CA LYS A 201 -7.48 23.15 5.19
C LYS A 201 -6.09 23.06 4.56
N ASP A 202 -5.86 23.81 3.47
CA ASP A 202 -4.53 24.01 2.88
C ASP A 202 -3.77 22.74 2.44
N ASN A 203 -4.48 21.72 1.91
CA ASN A 203 -3.89 20.44 1.50
C ASN A 203 -3.27 19.61 2.65
N GLU A 204 -3.65 19.84 3.89
CA GLU A 204 -3.21 19.04 5.00
C GLU A 204 -4.03 17.75 5.14
N ASN A 205 -3.31 16.64 5.26
CA ASN A 205 -3.91 15.33 5.52
C ASN A 205 -4.21 15.17 7.02
N LYS A 206 -5.30 14.46 7.36
CA LYS A 206 -5.69 14.13 8.74
C LYS A 206 -5.84 15.34 9.67
N LEU A 207 -6.33 16.47 9.15
CA LEU A 207 -6.39 17.71 9.93
C LEU A 207 -7.18 17.53 11.24
N LEU A 208 -8.28 16.76 11.21
CA LEU A 208 -9.08 16.48 12.40
C LEU A 208 -8.26 15.83 13.53
N LEU A 209 -7.53 14.76 13.19
CA LEU A 209 -6.68 14.08 14.18
C LEU A 209 -5.49 14.92 14.62
N LYS A 210 -4.90 15.70 13.71
CA LYS A 210 -3.79 16.60 14.04
C LYS A 210 -4.24 17.68 15.03
N ASN A 211 -5.39 18.30 14.81
CA ASN A 211 -5.93 19.30 15.73
C ASN A 211 -6.17 18.70 17.11
N TYR A 212 -6.76 17.50 17.18
CA TYR A 212 -6.94 16.79 18.44
C TYR A 212 -5.61 16.48 19.14
N LEU A 213 -4.62 15.98 18.38
CA LEU A 213 -3.31 15.66 18.95
C LEU A 213 -2.51 16.89 19.41
N LEU A 214 -2.77 18.08 18.84
CA LEU A 214 -2.12 19.32 19.25
C LEU A 214 -2.53 19.78 20.67
N GLU A 215 -3.63 19.28 21.20
CA GLU A 215 -4.02 19.52 22.61
C GLU A 215 -3.03 18.83 23.56
N ASP A 216 -2.45 17.71 23.13
CA ASP A 216 -1.61 16.85 23.95
C ASP A 216 -0.13 16.84 23.58
N PHE A 217 0.22 17.12 22.33
CA PHE A 217 1.56 17.00 21.79
C PHE A 217 2.00 18.26 21.03
N ASN A 218 3.30 18.48 20.99
CA ASN A 218 3.87 19.60 20.24
C ASN A 218 3.78 19.39 18.71
N LYS A 219 3.96 20.47 17.96
CA LYS A 219 3.87 20.47 16.49
C LYS A 219 4.86 19.49 15.84
N ASP A 220 6.08 19.38 16.33
CA ASP A 220 7.12 18.52 15.74
C ASP A 220 6.70 17.05 15.80
N PHE A 221 6.04 16.64 16.87
CA PHE A 221 5.49 15.29 16.99
C PHE A 221 4.28 15.09 16.07
N VAL A 222 3.33 16.02 16.04
CA VAL A 222 2.09 15.88 15.25
C VAL A 222 2.34 15.92 13.75
N TYR A 223 3.27 16.76 13.28
CA TYR A 223 3.58 16.93 11.86
C TYR A 223 4.79 16.12 11.39
N ARG A 224 5.28 15.19 12.21
CA ARG A 224 6.38 14.30 11.80
C ARG A 224 6.04 13.54 10.53
N LYS A 225 7.05 13.22 9.74
CA LYS A 225 6.88 12.41 8.54
C LYS A 225 6.30 11.04 8.89
N LYS A 226 5.24 10.64 8.16
CA LYS A 226 4.67 9.30 8.28
C LYS A 226 5.73 8.24 8.02
N GLN A 227 5.82 7.26 8.92
CA GLN A 227 6.59 6.04 8.71
C GLN A 227 5.62 4.90 8.38
N GLY A 228 5.91 4.17 7.31
CA GLY A 228 5.14 2.99 6.95
C GLY A 228 5.52 1.79 7.83
N PHE A 229 4.57 0.90 8.01
CA PHE A 229 4.80 -0.41 8.61
C PHE A 229 5.32 -1.33 7.50
N VAL A 230 6.65 -1.48 7.40
CA VAL A 230 7.29 -2.10 6.23
C VAL A 230 8.32 -3.15 6.63
N PHE A 231 8.39 -4.20 5.83
CA PHE A 231 9.54 -5.08 5.74
C PHE A 231 10.53 -4.51 4.71
N ASP A 232 11.82 -4.61 4.97
CA ASP A 232 12.85 -4.17 4.00
C ASP A 232 12.98 -5.18 2.85
N LEU A 233 11.93 -5.22 2.03
CA LEU A 233 11.84 -6.12 0.89
C LEU A 233 12.96 -5.88 -0.12
N GLU A 234 13.33 -4.62 -0.34
CA GLU A 234 14.35 -4.27 -1.34
C GLU A 234 15.68 -4.93 -1.02
N SER A 235 16.16 -4.73 0.20
CA SER A 235 17.41 -5.35 0.66
C SER A 235 17.32 -6.87 0.67
N TRP A 236 16.19 -7.44 1.09
CA TRP A 236 16.00 -8.88 1.15
C TRP A 236 15.99 -9.53 -0.23
N ILE A 237 15.29 -8.95 -1.21
CA ILE A 237 15.25 -9.43 -2.60
C ILE A 237 16.64 -9.37 -3.23
N TYR A 238 17.34 -8.22 -3.10
CA TYR A 238 18.63 -8.05 -3.76
C TYR A 238 19.77 -8.84 -3.12
N LYS A 239 19.66 -9.18 -1.85
CA LYS A 239 20.57 -10.10 -1.19
C LYS A 239 20.41 -11.55 -1.68
N ASN A 240 19.20 -11.92 -2.07
CA ASN A 240 18.84 -13.26 -2.51
C ASN A 240 18.47 -13.32 -4.00
N LEU A 241 18.98 -12.39 -4.80
CA LEU A 241 18.52 -12.16 -6.16
C LEU A 241 18.66 -13.38 -7.06
N ASP A 242 19.78 -14.10 -6.99
CA ASP A 242 20.02 -15.27 -7.82
C ASP A 242 19.03 -16.39 -7.51
N TYR A 243 18.68 -16.61 -6.23
CA TYR A 243 17.64 -17.55 -5.85
C TYR A 243 16.28 -17.20 -6.50
N PHE A 244 15.85 -15.94 -6.43
CA PHE A 244 14.58 -15.52 -7.05
C PHE A 244 14.59 -15.71 -8.55
N TYR A 245 15.70 -15.44 -9.20
CA TYR A 245 15.85 -15.61 -10.64
C TYR A 245 15.76 -17.06 -11.06
N ASP A 246 16.57 -17.92 -10.45
CA ASP A 246 16.59 -19.35 -10.74
C ASP A 246 15.21 -19.98 -10.48
N TYR A 247 14.57 -19.59 -9.37
CA TYR A 247 13.23 -20.04 -9.03
C TYR A 247 12.18 -19.62 -10.05
N LEU A 248 12.12 -18.35 -10.42
CA LEU A 248 11.13 -17.82 -11.36
C LEU A 248 11.34 -18.32 -12.78
N LEU A 249 12.58 -18.40 -13.25
CA LEU A 249 12.90 -18.89 -14.59
C LEU A 249 12.68 -20.40 -14.75
N SER A 250 12.83 -21.17 -13.67
CA SER A 250 12.55 -22.62 -13.67
C SER A 250 11.08 -22.97 -13.49
N SER A 251 10.23 -22.00 -13.14
CA SER A 251 8.81 -22.22 -12.88
C SER A 251 8.08 -22.68 -14.14
N THR A 252 7.36 -23.79 -14.02
CA THR A 252 6.44 -24.27 -15.05
C THR A 252 5.09 -23.59 -15.03
N LYS A 253 4.75 -22.94 -13.93
CA LYS A 253 3.47 -22.26 -13.69
C LYS A 253 3.42 -20.89 -14.36
N LEU A 254 4.56 -20.21 -14.46
CA LEU A 254 4.67 -18.89 -15.07
C LEU A 254 4.91 -18.89 -16.59
N LYS A 255 4.72 -20.03 -17.28
CA LYS A 255 5.02 -20.17 -18.71
C LYS A 255 4.21 -19.25 -19.63
N GLU A 256 3.05 -18.80 -19.18
CA GLU A 256 2.20 -17.88 -19.94
C GLU A 256 2.71 -16.43 -19.91
N PHE A 257 3.65 -16.13 -19.02
CA PHE A 257 4.23 -14.80 -18.88
C PHE A 257 5.57 -14.71 -19.62
N ASP A 258 5.81 -13.57 -20.27
CA ASP A 258 7.14 -13.31 -20.84
C ASP A 258 8.13 -12.91 -19.75
N LEU A 259 8.88 -13.88 -19.26
CA LEU A 259 9.90 -13.67 -18.24
C LEU A 259 11.24 -13.16 -18.82
N SER A 260 11.37 -12.95 -20.14
CA SER A 260 12.61 -12.42 -20.75
C SER A 260 13.02 -11.05 -20.18
N SER A 261 12.03 -10.28 -19.73
CA SER A 261 12.24 -8.97 -19.10
C SER A 261 12.80 -9.04 -17.67
N LEU A 262 12.84 -10.20 -17.02
CA LEU A 262 13.43 -10.35 -15.68
C LEU A 262 14.88 -9.85 -15.63
N ASN A 263 15.66 -10.09 -16.68
CA ASN A 263 17.03 -9.58 -16.76
C ASN A 263 17.11 -8.06 -16.66
N LEU A 264 16.14 -7.32 -17.21
CA LEU A 264 16.06 -5.86 -17.09
C LEU A 264 15.78 -5.44 -15.66
N LEU A 265 14.97 -6.19 -14.91
CA LEU A 265 14.71 -5.94 -13.50
C LEU A 265 15.95 -6.23 -12.64
N LYS A 266 16.76 -7.22 -13.02
CA LYS A 266 18.03 -7.56 -12.36
C LYS A 266 19.06 -6.43 -12.48
N ILE A 267 19.22 -5.88 -13.67
CA ILE A 267 20.20 -4.84 -13.97
C ILE A 267 19.79 -3.51 -13.33
N ASN A 268 18.50 -3.16 -13.42
CA ASN A 268 17.98 -1.90 -12.89
C ASN A 268 17.43 -2.08 -11.47
N LYS A 269 18.34 -2.21 -10.51
CA LYS A 269 17.99 -2.37 -9.08
C LYS A 269 17.24 -1.15 -8.56
N SER A 270 16.02 -1.35 -8.09
CA SER A 270 15.17 -0.32 -7.51
C SER A 270 14.09 -0.94 -6.61
N ARG A 271 13.54 -0.15 -5.70
CA ARG A 271 12.42 -0.58 -4.86
C ARG A 271 11.23 -1.08 -5.70
N ILE A 272 10.94 -0.46 -6.84
CA ILE A 272 9.83 -0.89 -7.71
C ILE A 272 10.13 -2.25 -8.32
N ASN A 273 11.34 -2.48 -8.80
CA ASN A 273 11.71 -3.75 -9.40
C ASN A 273 11.82 -4.88 -8.38
N SER A 274 12.24 -4.61 -7.13
CA SER A 274 12.15 -5.60 -6.07
C SER A 274 10.69 -6.00 -5.77
N GLN A 275 9.76 -5.04 -5.77
CA GLN A 275 8.33 -5.33 -5.63
C GLN A 275 7.77 -6.14 -6.80
N ARG A 276 8.24 -5.93 -8.02
CA ARG A 276 7.84 -6.73 -9.20
C ARG A 276 8.32 -8.17 -9.12
N ILE A 277 9.56 -8.38 -8.69
CA ILE A 277 10.10 -9.73 -8.44
C ILE A 277 9.28 -10.41 -7.34
N TRP A 278 8.97 -9.70 -6.27
CA TRP A 278 8.14 -10.20 -5.18
C TRP A 278 6.73 -10.58 -5.65
N LYS A 279 6.08 -9.76 -6.47
CA LYS A 279 4.76 -10.05 -7.04
C LYS A 279 4.76 -11.35 -7.86
N LEU A 280 5.77 -11.57 -8.69
CA LEU A 280 5.90 -12.82 -9.44
C LEU A 280 6.15 -14.01 -8.52
N TYR A 281 6.98 -13.83 -7.50
CA TYR A 281 7.25 -14.88 -6.53
C TYR A 281 5.99 -15.31 -5.77
N VAL A 282 5.22 -14.33 -5.29
CA VAL A 282 3.95 -14.62 -4.63
C VAL A 282 2.96 -15.25 -5.59
N LEU A 283 2.79 -14.70 -6.80
CA LEU A 283 1.87 -15.24 -7.79
C LEU A 283 2.18 -16.71 -8.10
N GLU A 284 3.45 -17.07 -8.25
CA GLU A 284 3.88 -18.45 -8.52
C GLU A 284 3.46 -19.45 -7.45
N LYS A 285 3.31 -19.01 -6.20
CA LYS A 285 2.87 -19.88 -5.10
C LYS A 285 1.40 -20.28 -5.21
N PHE A 286 0.59 -19.50 -5.91
CA PHE A 286 -0.88 -19.68 -5.97
C PHE A 286 -1.39 -20.28 -7.29
N ILE A 287 -0.62 -20.20 -8.37
CA ILE A 287 -0.97 -20.81 -9.65
C ILE A 287 -0.19 -22.14 -9.89
#